data_f475c7cb85949821dcb690ff83c10abc
#
_entry.id   f475c7cb85949821dcb690ff83c10abc
#
_cell.length_a   1.000
_cell.length_b   1.000
_cell.length_c   1.000
_cell.angle_alpha   90.00
_cell.angle_beta   90.00
_cell.angle_gamma   90.00
#
_symmetry.space_group_name_H-M   'P 1'
#
loop_
_entity.id
_entity.type
_entity.pdbx_description
1 polymer ?
#
loop_
_entity_poly.entity_id
_entity_poly.type
_entity_poly.pdbx_seq_one_letter_code
_entity_poly.pdbx_strand_id
1 'polypeptide(L)'
;MTRVGFKSHKGMKRESNEDSCFILPQEGVFIVADGVGGHNSGQTASGMAVSEIAEMIKQKPIRKRKENSILKYLESCVEAANIRIIHRAIEAPENVGMATTLVMSYINGNKAYFANAGDSRAYIFRDGELRQI
;
A
#
# COMPACT_ATOMS: atom_id res chain seq x y z
N MET A 1 4.27 -22.09 -4.93
CA MET A 1 5.22 -20.96 -4.93
C MET A 1 4.57 -19.80 -5.67
N THR A 2 4.41 -18.64 -5.03
CA THR A 2 3.80 -17.46 -5.66
C THR A 2 4.83 -16.81 -6.58
N ARG A 3 4.46 -16.55 -7.85
CA ARG A 3 5.26 -15.72 -8.75
C ARG A 3 4.79 -14.29 -8.64
N VAL A 4 5.72 -13.35 -8.58
CA VAL A 4 5.44 -11.92 -8.44
C VAL A 4 6.06 -11.18 -9.61
N GLY A 5 5.29 -10.31 -10.26
CA GLY A 5 5.76 -9.35 -11.23
C GLY A 5 5.55 -7.94 -10.67
N PHE A 6 6.47 -7.05 -10.93
CA PHE A 6 6.41 -5.65 -10.52
C PHE A 6 6.92 -4.74 -11.63
N LYS A 7 6.23 -3.62 -11.81
CA LYS A 7 6.69 -2.54 -12.68
C LYS A 7 6.14 -1.21 -12.17
N SER A 8 6.98 -0.19 -12.14
CA SER A 8 6.59 1.20 -11.93
C SER A 8 7.30 2.08 -12.96
N HIS A 9 6.64 3.14 -13.39
CA HIS A 9 7.20 4.07 -14.37
C HIS A 9 6.49 5.43 -14.25
N LYS A 10 7.27 6.52 -14.24
CA LYS A 10 6.74 7.89 -14.11
C LYS A 10 5.87 8.37 -15.30
N GLY A 11 5.89 7.63 -16.41
CA GLY A 11 5.25 8.05 -17.65
C GLY A 11 6.07 9.07 -18.43
N MET A 12 5.46 9.65 -19.49
CA MET A 12 6.13 10.57 -20.41
C MET A 12 5.96 12.04 -20.03
N LYS A 13 5.05 12.37 -19.09
CA LYS A 13 4.67 13.75 -18.76
C LYS A 13 5.11 14.19 -17.37
N ARG A 14 5.33 13.26 -16.45
CA ARG A 14 5.71 13.56 -15.07
C ARG A 14 7.22 13.72 -14.94
N GLU A 15 7.67 14.61 -14.08
CA GLU A 15 9.09 14.80 -13.77
C GLU A 15 9.59 13.73 -12.79
N SER A 16 8.76 13.34 -11.84
CA SER A 16 9.04 12.33 -10.82
C SER A 16 7.99 11.21 -10.83
N ASN A 17 8.36 10.06 -10.28
CA ASN A 17 7.45 8.97 -9.97
C ASN A 17 7.06 9.07 -8.50
N GLU A 18 5.79 9.30 -8.23
CA GLU A 18 5.25 9.44 -6.88
C GLU A 18 4.63 8.14 -6.35
N ASP A 19 4.70 7.06 -7.15
CA ASP A 19 4.28 5.74 -6.73
C ASP A 19 5.30 5.10 -5.79
N SER A 20 4.81 4.32 -4.85
CA SER A 20 5.62 3.45 -4.00
C SER A 20 5.02 2.05 -3.94
N CYS A 21 5.85 1.06 -3.73
CA CYS A 21 5.39 -0.31 -3.54
C CYS A 21 6.22 -1.05 -2.51
N PHE A 22 5.63 -2.09 -1.95
CA PHE A 22 6.32 -3.03 -1.08
C PHE A 22 5.89 -4.46 -1.42
N ILE A 23 6.87 -5.32 -1.58
CA ILE A 23 6.69 -6.69 -1.99
C ILE A 23 7.42 -7.58 -1.01
N LEU A 24 6.68 -8.37 -0.23
CA LEU A 24 7.21 -9.28 0.77
C LEU A 24 6.60 -10.68 0.57
N PRO A 25 7.08 -11.45 -0.43
CA PRO A 25 6.48 -12.73 -0.82
C PRO A 25 6.49 -13.77 0.29
N GLN A 26 7.52 -13.78 1.14
CA GLN A 26 7.63 -14.70 2.28
C GLN A 26 6.56 -14.47 3.35
N GLU A 27 6.01 -13.27 3.44
CA GLU A 27 4.86 -12.94 4.30
C GLU A 27 3.55 -12.92 3.50
N GLY A 28 3.58 -13.08 2.18
CA GLY A 28 2.41 -12.99 1.31
C GLY A 28 1.82 -11.58 1.18
N VAL A 29 2.61 -10.53 1.44
CA VAL A 29 2.15 -9.15 1.48
C VAL A 29 2.63 -8.37 0.28
N PHE A 30 1.71 -7.62 -0.34
CA PHE A 30 1.97 -6.77 -1.49
C PHE A 30 1.22 -5.45 -1.32
N ILE A 31 1.91 -4.33 -1.54
CA ILE A 31 1.36 -2.99 -1.35
C ILE A 31 1.73 -2.14 -2.55
N VAL A 32 0.78 -1.35 -3.02
CA VAL A 32 1.00 -0.24 -3.95
C VAL A 32 0.36 1.02 -3.40
N ALA A 33 0.99 2.15 -3.62
CA ALA A 33 0.56 3.46 -3.17
C ALA A 33 0.88 4.49 -4.26
N ASP A 34 -0.11 5.29 -4.68
CA ASP A 34 0.01 6.38 -5.65
C ASP A 34 -0.08 7.70 -4.90
N GLY A 35 1.04 8.39 -4.82
CA GLY A 35 1.18 9.63 -4.07
C GLY A 35 0.70 10.84 -4.87
N VAL A 36 0.13 11.81 -4.16
CA VAL A 36 -0.28 13.11 -4.69
C VAL A 36 0.16 14.24 -3.77
N GLY A 37 0.68 15.31 -4.36
CA GLY A 37 1.11 16.51 -3.63
C GLY A 37 1.99 17.40 -4.49
N GLY A 38 2.21 18.64 -4.05
CA GLY A 38 3.16 19.54 -4.68
C GLY A 38 4.61 19.23 -4.26
N HIS A 39 5.61 19.58 -5.10
CA HIS A 39 7.03 19.54 -4.76
C HIS A 39 7.54 18.22 -4.15
N ASN A 40 7.24 17.07 -4.76
CA ASN A 40 7.60 15.72 -4.29
C ASN A 40 6.89 15.25 -3.00
N SER A 41 5.89 15.98 -2.52
CA SER A 41 5.14 15.57 -1.33
C SER A 41 4.34 14.29 -1.55
N GLY A 42 3.90 14.00 -2.78
CA GLY A 42 3.26 12.73 -3.14
C GLY A 42 4.20 11.54 -2.98
N GLN A 43 5.45 11.66 -3.44
CA GLN A 43 6.47 10.63 -3.22
C GLN A 43 6.75 10.41 -1.73
N THR A 44 6.77 11.48 -0.95
CA THR A 44 6.92 11.40 0.50
C THR A 44 5.74 10.65 1.13
N ALA A 45 4.51 10.99 0.75
CA ALA A 45 3.30 10.35 1.30
C ALA A 45 3.24 8.86 0.98
N SER A 46 3.42 8.47 -0.29
CA SER A 46 3.40 7.07 -0.71
C SER A 46 4.53 6.25 -0.06
N GLY A 47 5.74 6.81 0.01
CA GLY A 47 6.87 6.18 0.67
C GLY A 47 6.65 5.99 2.18
N MET A 48 6.06 6.98 2.86
CA MET A 48 5.73 6.89 4.28
C MET A 48 4.67 5.82 4.55
N ALA A 49 3.60 5.76 3.73
CA ALA A 49 2.56 4.74 3.88
C ALA A 49 3.15 3.33 3.79
N VAL A 50 3.93 3.08 2.75
CA VAL A 50 4.57 1.80 2.51
C VAL A 50 5.55 1.43 3.62
N SER A 51 6.38 2.39 4.07
CA SER A 51 7.37 2.15 5.13
C SER A 51 6.73 1.85 6.48
N GLU A 52 5.67 2.57 6.86
CA GLU A 52 4.96 2.35 8.12
C GLU A 52 4.37 0.94 8.18
N ILE A 53 3.68 0.54 7.11
CA ILE A 53 3.07 -0.80 7.05
C ILE A 53 4.16 -1.89 7.05
N ALA A 54 5.25 -1.67 6.32
CA ALA A 54 6.37 -2.61 6.29
C ALA A 54 6.97 -2.83 7.68
N GLU A 55 7.16 -1.76 8.46
CA GLU A 55 7.66 -1.86 9.84
C GLU A 55 6.66 -2.58 10.76
N MET A 56 5.37 -2.29 10.65
CA MET A 56 4.33 -3.01 11.42
C MET A 56 4.36 -4.51 11.14
N ILE A 57 4.47 -4.91 9.86
CA ILE A 57 4.52 -6.32 9.46
C ILE A 57 5.79 -7.01 9.97
N LYS A 58 6.94 -6.34 9.91
CA LYS A 58 8.20 -6.86 10.47
C LYS A 58 8.11 -7.12 11.96
N GLN A 59 7.54 -6.16 12.71
CA GLN A 59 7.40 -6.27 14.16
C GLN A 59 6.32 -7.29 14.57
N LYS A 60 5.23 -7.35 13.85
CA LYS A 60 4.07 -8.21 14.11
C LYS A 60 3.64 -8.94 12.84
N PRO A 61 4.33 -10.02 12.43
CA PRO A 61 4.08 -10.73 11.19
C PRO A 61 2.61 -11.16 11.05
N ILE A 62 2.01 -10.84 9.90
CA ILE A 62 0.60 -11.10 9.61
C ILE A 62 0.29 -12.60 9.58
N ARG A 63 1.23 -13.42 9.10
CA ARG A 63 1.11 -14.90 9.04
C ARG A 63 0.93 -15.57 10.41
N LYS A 64 1.32 -14.89 11.50
CA LYS A 64 1.15 -15.40 12.87
C LYS A 64 -0.22 -15.08 13.47
N ARG A 65 -1.08 -14.39 12.71
CA ARG A 65 -2.39 -13.97 13.21
C ARG A 65 -3.45 -15.03 12.96
N LYS A 66 -4.48 -15.02 13.83
CA LYS A 66 -5.69 -15.80 13.60
C LYS A 66 -6.45 -15.21 12.42
N GLU A 67 -7.08 -16.06 11.61
CA GLU A 67 -7.81 -15.66 10.40
C GLU A 67 -8.84 -14.56 10.66
N ASN A 68 -9.61 -14.69 11.71
CA ASN A 68 -10.66 -13.72 12.09
C ASN A 68 -10.13 -12.33 12.49
N SER A 69 -8.82 -12.17 12.66
CA SER A 69 -8.17 -10.90 13.01
C SER A 69 -7.42 -10.26 11.84
N ILE A 70 -7.35 -10.91 10.68
CA ILE A 70 -6.55 -10.44 9.54
C ILE A 70 -7.09 -9.12 9.01
N LEU A 71 -8.38 -9.02 8.70
CA LEU A 71 -8.97 -7.79 8.15
C LEU A 71 -8.80 -6.61 9.10
N LYS A 72 -9.04 -6.82 10.41
CA LYS A 72 -8.82 -5.77 11.41
C LYS A 72 -7.35 -5.34 11.48
N TYR A 73 -6.42 -6.25 11.23
CA TYR A 73 -5.00 -5.89 11.18
C TYR A 73 -4.65 -5.09 9.94
N LEU A 74 -5.18 -5.45 8.76
CA LEU A 74 -5.01 -4.66 7.55
C LEU A 74 -5.57 -3.25 7.74
N GLU A 75 -6.75 -3.12 8.32
CA GLU A 75 -7.35 -1.84 8.69
C GLU A 75 -6.42 -1.02 9.59
N SER A 76 -5.90 -1.62 10.67
CA SER A 76 -4.96 -0.93 11.57
C SER A 76 -3.66 -0.49 10.88
N CYS A 77 -3.20 -1.21 9.88
CA CYS A 77 -2.06 -0.81 9.07
C CYS A 77 -2.36 0.45 8.24
N VAL A 78 -3.54 0.50 7.61
CA VAL A 78 -3.98 1.66 6.84
C VAL A 78 -4.16 2.89 7.75
N GLU A 79 -4.79 2.72 8.90
CA GLU A 79 -4.98 3.79 9.90
C GLU A 79 -3.64 4.35 10.40
N ALA A 80 -2.68 3.49 10.75
CA ALA A 80 -1.36 3.91 11.21
C ALA A 80 -0.61 4.71 10.14
N ALA A 81 -0.64 4.25 8.89
CA ALA A 81 -0.05 4.97 7.77
C ALA A 81 -0.71 6.35 7.57
N ASN A 82 -2.04 6.43 7.65
CA ASN A 82 -2.78 7.68 7.53
C ASN A 82 -2.42 8.68 8.65
N ILE A 83 -2.39 8.22 9.89
CA ILE A 83 -2.01 9.06 11.04
C ILE A 83 -0.60 9.63 10.84
N ARG A 84 0.35 8.82 10.41
CA ARG A 84 1.73 9.25 10.18
C ARG A 84 1.84 10.30 9.08
N ILE A 85 1.08 10.13 7.97
CA ILE A 85 1.05 11.11 6.88
C ILE A 85 0.44 12.44 7.35
N ILE A 86 -0.67 12.39 8.10
CA ILE A 86 -1.31 13.60 8.65
C ILE A 86 -0.35 14.36 9.57
N HIS A 87 0.34 13.67 10.49
CA HIS A 87 1.33 14.30 11.36
C HIS A 87 2.42 15.00 10.54
N ARG A 88 2.97 14.32 9.53
CA ARG A 88 4.00 14.89 8.67
C ARG A 88 3.51 16.12 7.89
N ALA A 89 2.27 16.10 7.42
CA ALA A 89 1.68 17.23 6.72
C ALA A 89 1.50 18.46 7.62
N ILE A 90 1.23 18.24 8.91
CA ILE A 90 1.08 19.32 9.89
C ILE A 90 2.45 19.90 10.32
N GLU A 91 3.46 19.06 10.47
CA GLU A 91 4.80 19.45 10.94
C GLU A 91 5.59 20.27 9.91
N ALA A 92 5.31 20.13 8.62
CA ALA A 92 6.10 20.72 7.56
C ALA A 92 5.19 21.39 6.50
N PRO A 93 5.20 22.74 6.42
CA PRO A 93 4.33 23.48 5.49
C PRO A 93 4.44 23.06 4.03
N GLU A 94 5.63 22.62 3.59
CA GLU A 94 5.87 22.13 2.24
C GLU A 94 5.13 20.83 1.93
N ASN A 95 4.65 20.11 2.94
CA ASN A 95 3.91 18.86 2.81
C ASN A 95 2.38 19.05 2.95
N VAL A 96 1.90 20.28 3.06
CA VAL A 96 0.46 20.55 3.11
C VAL A 96 -0.22 20.02 1.85
N GLY A 97 -1.29 19.23 2.04
CA GLY A 97 -2.03 18.61 0.95
C GLY A 97 -1.40 17.32 0.39
N MET A 98 -0.30 16.82 0.98
CA MET A 98 0.22 15.51 0.60
C MET A 98 -0.77 14.41 0.96
N ALA A 99 -0.96 13.48 0.05
CA ALA A 99 -1.80 12.31 0.26
C ALA A 99 -1.28 11.14 -0.59
N THR A 100 -1.82 9.97 -0.35
CA THR A 100 -1.56 8.79 -1.18
C THR A 100 -2.77 7.87 -1.18
N THR A 101 -2.98 7.17 -2.29
CA THR A 101 -3.81 5.98 -2.30
C THR A 101 -3.06 4.83 -1.62
N LEU A 102 -3.77 3.77 -1.31
CA LEU A 102 -3.17 2.54 -0.83
C LEU A 102 -4.02 1.35 -1.27
N VAL A 103 -3.40 0.36 -1.89
CA VAL A 103 -3.95 -0.99 -2.05
C VAL A 103 -2.98 -1.97 -1.44
N MET A 104 -3.46 -2.71 -0.45
CA MET A 104 -2.70 -3.74 0.23
C MET A 104 -3.38 -5.09 0.04
N SER A 105 -2.61 -6.11 -0.27
CA SER A 105 -3.09 -7.49 -0.27
C SER A 105 -2.25 -8.39 0.61
N TYR A 106 -2.93 -9.34 1.25
CA TYR A 106 -2.31 -10.45 1.97
C TYR A 106 -2.82 -11.77 1.41
N ILE A 107 -1.91 -12.62 0.94
CA ILE A 107 -2.22 -13.92 0.35
C ILE A 107 -1.77 -15.02 1.32
N ASN A 108 -2.71 -15.88 1.70
CA ASN A 108 -2.45 -17.02 2.56
C ASN A 108 -3.15 -18.28 2.03
N GLY A 109 -2.37 -19.20 1.49
CA GLY A 109 -2.91 -20.40 0.86
C GLY A 109 -3.80 -20.06 -0.35
N ASN A 110 -5.06 -20.41 -0.26
CA ASN A 110 -6.08 -20.14 -1.28
C ASN A 110 -6.95 -18.91 -1.01
N LYS A 111 -6.60 -18.13 0.02
CA LYS A 111 -7.32 -16.92 0.40
C LYS A 111 -6.48 -15.68 0.14
N ALA A 112 -7.15 -14.62 -0.31
CA ALA A 112 -6.58 -13.30 -0.45
C ALA A 112 -7.44 -12.28 0.31
N TYR A 113 -6.80 -11.42 1.06
CA TYR A 113 -7.40 -10.34 1.84
C TYR A 113 -6.91 -9.02 1.29
N PHE A 114 -7.81 -8.04 1.20
CA PHE A 114 -7.49 -6.74 0.63
C PHE A 114 -7.90 -5.61 1.57
N ALA A 115 -7.11 -4.55 1.56
CA ALA A 115 -7.48 -3.24 2.07
C ALA A 115 -7.21 -2.21 0.98
N ASN A 116 -8.13 -1.25 0.80
CA ASN A 116 -8.04 -0.19 -0.18
C ASN A 116 -8.44 1.14 0.44
N ALA A 117 -7.64 2.16 0.18
CA ALA A 117 -7.95 3.57 0.46
C ALA A 117 -7.63 4.39 -0.79
N GLY A 118 -8.61 5.12 -1.31
CA GLY A 118 -8.48 5.92 -2.53
C GLY A 118 -9.01 5.21 -3.79
N ASP A 119 -8.53 5.66 -4.96
CA ASP A 119 -9.01 5.24 -6.29
C ASP A 119 -8.07 4.29 -7.03
N SER A 120 -6.95 3.87 -6.43
CA SER A 120 -6.15 2.74 -6.91
C SER A 120 -6.95 1.45 -6.78
N ARG A 121 -6.69 0.47 -7.66
CA ARG A 121 -7.59 -0.67 -7.84
C ARG A 121 -6.87 -2.00 -7.73
N ALA A 122 -7.58 -3.00 -7.22
CA ALA A 122 -7.18 -4.39 -7.26
C ALA A 122 -8.09 -5.20 -8.19
N TYR A 123 -7.51 -6.17 -8.88
CA TYR A 123 -8.22 -7.04 -9.81
C TYR A 123 -7.86 -8.50 -9.58
N ILE A 124 -8.81 -9.38 -9.81
CA ILE A 124 -8.59 -10.81 -9.91
C ILE A 124 -8.83 -11.23 -11.37
N PHE A 125 -7.84 -11.92 -11.94
CA PHE A 125 -8.00 -12.65 -13.19
C PHE A 125 -8.12 -14.15 -12.88
N ARG A 126 -9.26 -14.73 -13.21
CA ARG A 126 -9.55 -16.14 -12.97
C ARG A 126 -10.48 -16.67 -14.06
N ASP A 127 -10.21 -17.89 -14.55
CA ASP A 127 -11.04 -18.58 -15.56
C ASP A 127 -11.29 -17.74 -16.83
N GLY A 128 -10.31 -16.96 -17.26
CA GLY A 128 -10.41 -16.08 -18.42
C GLY A 128 -11.10 -14.72 -18.16
N GLU A 129 -11.59 -14.48 -16.95
CA GLU A 129 -12.29 -13.25 -16.58
C GLU A 129 -11.45 -12.37 -15.67
N LEU A 130 -11.47 -11.05 -15.96
CA LEU A 130 -10.89 -10.00 -15.11
C LEU A 130 -12.01 -9.32 -14.32
N ARG A 131 -11.91 -9.36 -12.99
CA ARG A 131 -12.87 -8.70 -12.11
C ARG A 131 -12.14 -7.74 -11.15
N GLN A 132 -12.67 -6.53 -11.01
CA GLN A 132 -12.25 -5.60 -9.96
C GLN A 132 -12.78 -6.09 -8.61
N ILE A 133 -11.95 -5.96 -7.57
CA ILE A 133 -12.30 -6.30 -6.19
C ILE A 133 -12.85 -5.08 -5.48
#